data_e4a5736b0d6fd0b39c0bb2bc6c0fa71f
#
_entry.id   e4a5736b0d6fd0b39c0bb2bc6c0fa71f
#
_cell.length_a   1.000
_cell.length_b   1.000
_cell.length_c   1.000
_cell.angle_alpha   90.00
_cell.angle_beta   90.00
_cell.angle_gamma   90.00
#
_symmetry.space_group_name_H-M   'P 1'
#
loop_
_entity.id
_entity.type
_entity.pdbx_description
1 polymer ?
#
loop_
_entity_poly.entity_id
_entity_poly.type
_entity_poly.pdbx_seq_one_letter_code
_entity_poly.pdbx_strand_id
1 'polypeptide(L)'
;MASGPIAPPVPAGPSPQEIREVKDRLSNLDARADSARAGVESIRKQQQAQGLDIRGDILAAMNRLNNDMREAQAALGQNDLKSAGEYLDRADRETATLEKFLGR
;
A
#
# COMPACT_ATOMS: atom_id res chain seq x y z
N MET A 1 -25.93 2.06 -43.39
CA MET A 1 -25.49 2.16 -43.00
C MET A 1 -24.98 1.95 -42.34
N ALA A 2 -24.56 1.90 -42.09
CA ALA A 2 -23.94 1.68 -41.68
C ALA A 2 -23.60 1.76 -40.75
N SER A 3 -23.91 1.45 -40.32
CA SER A 3 -23.54 1.55 -39.40
C SER A 3 -22.42 1.82 -39.14
N GLY A 4 -22.31 2.52 -39.23
CA GLY A 4 -21.18 2.99 -38.82
C GLY A 4 -20.44 2.12 -37.97
N PRO A 5 -19.31 2.08 -38.18
CA PRO A 5 -18.51 1.38 -37.42
C PRO A 5 -18.53 1.92 -36.12
N ILE A 6 -18.88 1.20 -35.42
CA ILE A 6 -18.77 1.47 -34.17
C ILE A 6 -17.42 1.21 -33.81
N ALA A 7 -16.81 2.20 -33.41
CA ALA A 7 -15.58 2.02 -32.74
C ALA A 7 -15.81 1.02 -31.64
N PRO A 8 -14.96 0.08 -31.49
CA PRO A 8 -15.09 -0.85 -30.42
C PRO A 8 -15.18 -0.04 -29.15
N PRO A 9 -16.02 -0.40 -28.28
CA PRO A 9 -16.15 0.33 -27.07
C PRO A 9 -14.81 0.36 -26.41
N VAL A 10 -14.39 1.52 -26.14
CA VAL A 10 -13.22 1.69 -25.32
C VAL A 10 -13.57 1.06 -24.00
N PRO A 11 -12.78 0.16 -23.51
CA PRO A 11 -13.06 -0.43 -22.23
C PRO A 11 -13.26 0.69 -21.22
N ALA A 12 -14.32 0.62 -20.51
CA ALA A 12 -14.65 1.64 -19.55
C ALA A 12 -13.79 1.56 -18.31
N GLY A 13 -12.67 0.88 -18.36
CA GLY A 13 -11.79 0.75 -17.22
C GLY A 13 -10.61 -0.14 -17.53
N PRO A 14 -9.79 -0.43 -16.52
CA PRO A 14 -8.62 -1.26 -16.71
C PRO A 14 -8.98 -2.69 -17.07
N SER A 15 -8.07 -3.37 -17.74
CA SER A 15 -8.26 -4.77 -18.10
C SER A 15 -8.20 -5.67 -16.85
N PRO A 16 -8.80 -6.86 -16.92
CA PRO A 16 -8.69 -7.81 -15.81
C PRO A 16 -7.27 -8.14 -15.42
N GLN A 17 -6.35 -8.15 -16.39
CA GLN A 17 -4.95 -8.41 -16.11
C GLN A 17 -4.31 -7.29 -15.31
N GLU A 18 -4.59 -6.05 -15.70
CA GLU A 18 -4.09 -4.89 -14.96
C GLU A 18 -4.60 -4.87 -13.53
N ILE A 19 -5.88 -5.18 -13.34
CA ILE A 19 -6.47 -5.27 -12.00
C ILE A 19 -5.76 -6.33 -11.18
N ARG A 20 -5.51 -7.49 -11.78
CA ARG A 20 -4.84 -8.61 -11.10
C ARG A 20 -3.42 -8.23 -10.67
N GLU A 21 -2.69 -7.55 -11.55
CA GLU A 21 -1.33 -7.12 -11.24
C GLU A 21 -1.30 -6.18 -10.04
N VAL A 22 -2.22 -5.23 -9.97
CA VAL A 22 -2.30 -4.31 -8.84
C VAL A 22 -2.74 -5.03 -7.57
N LYS A 23 -3.67 -5.96 -7.68
CA LYS A 23 -4.08 -6.79 -6.53
C LYS A 23 -2.92 -7.61 -5.97
N ASP A 24 -2.12 -8.20 -6.85
CA ASP A 24 -0.95 -8.98 -6.45
C ASP A 24 0.09 -8.09 -5.77
N ARG A 25 0.33 -6.92 -6.33
CA ARG A 25 1.25 -5.95 -5.74
C ARG A 25 0.78 -5.51 -4.35
N LEU A 26 -0.51 -5.22 -4.22
CA LEU A 26 -1.10 -4.83 -2.95
C LEU A 26 -0.95 -5.96 -1.92
N SER A 27 -1.23 -7.19 -2.32
CA SER A 27 -1.12 -8.35 -1.44
C SER A 27 0.31 -8.56 -0.96
N ASN A 28 1.28 -8.47 -1.87
CA ASN A 28 2.69 -8.64 -1.53
C ASN A 28 3.18 -7.53 -0.60
N LEU A 29 2.79 -6.30 -0.87
CA LEU A 29 3.16 -5.18 -0.03
C LEU A 29 2.50 -5.26 1.33
N ASP A 30 1.24 -5.70 1.38
CA ASP A 30 0.51 -5.88 2.63
C ASP A 30 1.23 -6.87 3.55
N ALA A 31 1.71 -7.98 3.00
CA ALA A 31 2.46 -8.97 3.77
C ALA A 31 3.77 -8.38 4.31
N ARG A 32 4.51 -7.62 3.49
CA ARG A 32 5.72 -6.94 3.92
C ARG A 32 5.43 -5.91 5.00
N ALA A 33 4.38 -5.13 4.80
CA ALA A 33 3.96 -4.08 5.74
C ALA A 33 3.57 -4.69 7.09
N ASP A 34 2.82 -5.80 7.08
CA ASP A 34 2.44 -6.49 8.31
C ASP A 34 3.66 -6.98 9.09
N SER A 35 4.62 -7.55 8.39
CA SER A 35 5.86 -8.02 9.02
C SER A 35 6.64 -6.85 9.63
N ALA A 36 6.74 -5.74 8.90
CA ALA A 36 7.45 -4.56 9.40
C ALA A 36 6.73 -3.94 10.60
N ARG A 37 5.40 -3.83 10.54
CA ARG A 37 4.62 -3.31 11.67
C ARG A 37 4.77 -4.18 12.91
N ALA A 38 4.74 -5.48 12.74
CA ALA A 38 4.92 -6.41 13.86
C ALA A 38 6.29 -6.25 14.51
N GLY A 39 7.33 -6.07 13.70
CA GLY A 39 8.67 -5.83 14.19
C GLY A 39 8.78 -4.52 14.98
N VAL A 40 8.19 -3.45 14.46
CA VAL A 40 8.18 -2.16 15.14
C VAL A 40 7.42 -2.24 16.47
N GLU A 41 6.25 -2.90 16.47
CA GLU A 41 5.46 -3.05 17.69
C GLU A 41 6.21 -3.87 18.77
N SER A 42 6.97 -4.87 18.37
CA SER A 42 7.79 -5.63 19.30
C SER A 42 8.84 -4.74 19.98
N ILE A 43 9.52 -3.90 19.19
CA ILE A 43 10.50 -2.96 19.74
C ILE A 43 9.81 -1.93 20.64
N ARG A 44 8.65 -1.45 20.22
CA ARG A 44 7.89 -0.46 20.98
C ARG A 44 7.53 -1.00 22.36
N LYS A 45 7.06 -2.23 22.44
CA LYS A 45 6.73 -2.88 23.71
C LYS A 45 7.95 -2.98 24.63
N GLN A 46 9.11 -3.33 24.08
CA GLN A 46 10.34 -3.40 24.85
C GLN A 46 10.72 -2.03 25.40
N GLN A 47 10.61 -0.98 24.59
CA GLN A 47 10.94 0.37 25.02
C GLN A 47 9.95 0.90 26.05
N GLN A 48 8.67 0.61 25.88
CA GLN A 48 7.64 1.03 26.83
C GLN A 48 7.85 0.37 28.20
N ALA A 49 8.34 -0.86 28.23
CA ALA A 49 8.68 -1.54 29.47
C ALA A 49 9.82 -0.81 30.22
N GLN A 50 10.61 0.00 29.53
CA GLN A 50 11.69 0.78 30.10
C GLN A 50 11.31 2.25 30.30
N GLY A 51 10.02 2.60 30.11
CA GLY A 51 9.54 3.97 30.21
C GLY A 51 9.84 4.83 28.98
N LEU A 52 10.20 4.19 27.87
CA LEU A 52 10.53 4.88 26.63
C LEU A 52 9.46 4.61 25.58
N ASP A 53 9.52 5.31 24.48
CA ASP A 53 8.70 5.02 23.30
C ASP A 53 9.57 5.09 22.06
N ILE A 54 9.00 4.59 20.95
CA ILE A 54 9.71 4.56 19.67
C ILE A 54 9.77 5.98 19.13
N ARG A 55 10.75 6.25 18.27
CA ARG A 55 10.92 7.57 17.66
C ARG A 55 9.65 8.02 16.96
N GLY A 56 9.35 9.32 17.09
CA GLY A 56 8.14 9.89 16.50
C GLY A 56 8.09 9.78 14.98
N ASP A 57 9.24 9.84 14.31
CA ASP A 57 9.29 9.70 12.84
C ASP A 57 8.89 8.27 12.39
N ILE A 58 9.21 7.26 13.19
CA ILE A 58 8.82 5.87 12.90
C ILE A 58 7.31 5.68 13.14
N LEU A 59 6.78 6.25 14.22
CA LEU A 59 5.33 6.23 14.47
C LEU A 59 4.57 6.93 13.35
N ALA A 60 5.09 8.07 12.87
CA ALA A 60 4.48 8.79 11.77
C ALA A 60 4.52 7.97 10.48
N ALA A 61 5.63 7.27 10.22
CA ALA A 61 5.74 6.39 9.04
C ALA A 61 4.72 5.27 9.12
N MET A 62 4.50 4.67 10.30
CA MET A 62 3.48 3.64 10.48
C MET A 62 2.07 4.17 10.19
N ASN A 63 1.77 5.37 10.66
CA ASN A 63 0.46 5.98 10.43
C ASN A 63 0.25 6.27 8.95
N ARG A 64 1.27 6.79 8.26
CA ARG A 64 1.18 7.04 6.82
C ARG A 64 1.04 5.73 6.05
N LEU A 65 1.77 4.69 6.44
CA LEU A 65 1.65 3.38 5.81
C LEU A 65 0.22 2.85 5.92
N ASN A 66 -0.36 2.90 7.12
CA ASN A 66 -1.73 2.43 7.34
C ASN A 66 -2.72 3.20 6.48
N ASN A 67 -2.57 4.51 6.39
CA ASN A 67 -3.43 5.35 5.56
C ASN A 67 -3.26 5.01 4.08
N ASP A 68 -2.03 4.92 3.59
CA ASP A 68 -1.77 4.67 2.18
C ASP A 68 -2.25 3.28 1.75
N MET A 69 -2.12 2.27 2.61
CA MET A 69 -2.65 0.94 2.32
C MET A 69 -4.17 0.95 2.24
N ARG A 70 -4.83 1.68 3.13
CA ARG A 70 -6.29 1.82 3.12
C ARG A 70 -6.75 2.52 1.84
N GLU A 71 -6.08 3.60 1.47
CA GLU A 71 -6.43 4.35 0.27
C GLU A 71 -6.18 3.55 -0.99
N ALA A 72 -5.10 2.76 -1.02
CA ALA A 72 -4.82 1.87 -2.15
C ALA A 72 -5.93 0.84 -2.32
N GLN A 73 -6.40 0.25 -1.23
CA GLN A 73 -7.49 -0.71 -1.28
C GLN A 73 -8.78 -0.07 -1.77
N ALA A 74 -9.09 1.14 -1.30
CA ALA A 74 -10.28 1.86 -1.72
C ALA A 74 -10.22 2.22 -3.21
N ALA A 75 -9.08 2.69 -3.68
CA ALA A 75 -8.89 3.02 -5.10
C ALA A 75 -9.04 1.77 -5.97
N LEU A 76 -8.46 0.65 -5.55
CA LEU A 76 -8.58 -0.61 -6.28
C LEU A 76 -10.04 -1.06 -6.35
N GLY A 77 -10.78 -0.91 -5.26
CA GLY A 77 -12.21 -1.24 -5.23
C GLY A 77 -13.05 -0.42 -6.19
N GLN A 78 -12.55 0.75 -6.58
CA GLN A 78 -13.19 1.63 -7.56
C GLN A 78 -12.60 1.48 -8.96
N ASN A 79 -11.71 0.50 -9.16
CA ASN A 79 -10.96 0.29 -10.40
C ASN A 79 -10.12 1.51 -10.81
N ASP A 80 -9.74 2.33 -9.84
CA ASP A 80 -8.85 3.46 -10.05
C ASP A 80 -7.42 3.01 -9.85
N LEU A 81 -6.87 2.34 -10.86
CA LEU A 81 -5.54 1.73 -10.76
C LEU A 81 -4.42 2.76 -10.68
N LYS A 82 -4.62 3.94 -11.26
CA LYS A 82 -3.61 4.99 -11.18
C LYS A 82 -3.43 5.45 -9.74
N SER A 83 -4.52 5.78 -9.07
CA SER A 83 -4.47 6.19 -7.66
C SER A 83 -3.99 5.05 -6.77
N ALA A 84 -4.46 3.82 -7.02
CA ALA A 84 -4.00 2.67 -6.28
C ALA A 84 -2.48 2.51 -6.37
N GLY A 85 -1.92 2.65 -7.58
CA GLY A 85 -0.48 2.57 -7.79
C GLY A 85 0.29 3.66 -7.05
N GLU A 86 -0.23 4.88 -7.04
CA GLU A 86 0.39 6.00 -6.33
C GLU A 86 0.42 5.76 -4.82
N TYR A 87 -0.69 5.29 -4.25
CA TYR A 87 -0.73 4.96 -2.83
C TYR A 87 0.17 3.76 -2.49
N LEU A 88 0.26 2.77 -3.38
CA LEU A 88 1.17 1.65 -3.18
C LEU A 88 2.64 2.08 -3.23
N ASP A 89 2.98 3.04 -4.10
CA ASP A 89 4.33 3.61 -4.15
C ASP A 89 4.68 4.28 -2.82
N ARG A 90 3.75 5.05 -2.25
CA ARG A 90 3.94 5.69 -0.95
C ARG A 90 4.08 4.65 0.16
N ALA A 91 3.19 3.67 0.17
CA ALA A 91 3.20 2.61 1.16
C ALA A 91 4.51 1.80 1.09
N ASP A 92 5.03 1.57 -0.11
CA ASP A 92 6.30 0.89 -0.29
C ASP A 92 7.45 1.67 0.35
N ARG A 93 7.49 2.99 0.15
CA ARG A 93 8.51 3.84 0.77
C ARG A 93 8.42 3.84 2.29
N GLU A 94 7.20 3.91 2.82
CA GLU A 94 7.01 3.87 4.27
C GLU A 94 7.40 2.51 4.85
N THR A 95 7.07 1.43 4.15
CA THR A 95 7.46 0.08 4.56
C THR A 95 8.99 -0.05 4.57
N ALA A 96 9.66 0.48 3.53
CA ALA A 96 11.12 0.47 3.47
C ALA A 96 11.73 1.26 4.64
N THR A 97 11.10 2.37 5.03
CA THR A 97 11.56 3.15 6.20
C THR A 97 11.49 2.31 7.47
N LEU A 98 10.41 1.57 7.67
CA LEU A 98 10.27 0.69 8.83
C LEU A 98 11.28 -0.45 8.77
N GLU A 99 11.46 -1.05 7.61
CA GLU A 99 12.43 -2.14 7.44
C GLU A 99 13.85 -1.68 7.74
N LYS A 100 14.20 -0.48 7.30
CA LYS A 100 15.51 0.09 7.58
C LYS A 100 15.70 0.31 9.08
N PHE A 101 14.67 0.82 9.75
CA PHE A 101 14.70 0.99 11.21
C PHE A 101 14.90 -0.35 11.91
N LEU A 102 14.34 -1.43 11.37
CA LEU A 102 14.47 -2.78 11.92
C LEU A 102 15.80 -3.45 11.57
N GLY A 103 16.63 -2.84 10.74
CA GLY A 103 17.89 -3.40 10.30
C GLY A 103 17.76 -4.45 9.20
N ARG A 104 16.68 -4.36 8.45
CA ARG A 104 16.43 -5.30 7.34
C ARG A 104 16.89 -4.77 6.00
#